data_87135b82eed57ce9388d62980b7e86bc
#
_entry.id   87135b82eed57ce9388d62980b7e86bc
#
_cell.length_a   1.000
_cell.length_b   1.000
_cell.length_c   1.000
_cell.angle_alpha   90.00
_cell.angle_beta   90.00
_cell.angle_gamma   90.00
#
_symmetry.space_group_name_H-M   'P 1'
#
loop_
_entity.id
_entity.type
_entity.pdbx_description
1 polymer ?
#
loop_
_entity_poly.entity_id
_entity_poly.type
_entity_poly.pdbx_seq_one_letter_code
_entity_poly.pdbx_strand_id
1 'polypeptide(L)'
;IGSTGDVLIDGGPADAGDIIAANITQLGVALSDVKILLHTHEHHDHVGGLARLKQLTGARLFASPLAAQALERGTPNPDDPQYADHHPLPAVRVDRILEGNSTVTLGNLTLKAYATPGHTLGALTWQWQSCEGDDCKTIVYADSLTPVSSDGYKFTDHRDVVAAFNNSLVRVGSLQCDILLSPHPSASGLRDRLLKGSLVDPTACFTFANGLKQQLDARLKKEDNGE
;
A
#
# COMPACT_ATOMS: atom_id res chain seq x y z
N ILE A 1 3.92 -1.90 15.98
CA ILE A 1 4.71 -2.44 17.11
C ILE A 1 3.87 -3.50 17.78
N GLY A 2 4.45 -4.69 17.95
CA GLY A 2 3.79 -5.84 18.53
C GLY A 2 4.55 -6.44 19.71
N SER A 3 3.91 -7.38 20.43
CA SER A 3 4.47 -7.99 21.63
C SER A 3 5.65 -8.95 21.38
N THR A 4 5.79 -9.46 20.16
CA THR A 4 6.83 -10.44 19.78
C THR A 4 7.64 -10.00 18.56
N GLY A 5 7.53 -8.76 18.17
CA GLY A 5 8.20 -8.13 17.05
C GLY A 5 7.26 -7.21 16.26
N ASP A 6 7.83 -6.54 15.28
CA ASP A 6 7.19 -5.45 14.56
C ASP A 6 6.98 -5.80 13.10
N VAL A 7 6.01 -5.13 12.50
CA VAL A 7 5.68 -5.20 11.07
C VAL A 7 5.90 -3.83 10.46
N LEU A 8 6.64 -3.77 9.37
CA LEU A 8 6.84 -2.57 8.58
C LEU A 8 6.12 -2.72 7.23
N ILE A 9 5.33 -1.73 6.86
CA ILE A 9 4.64 -1.67 5.57
C ILE A 9 5.27 -0.58 4.73
N ASP A 10 5.69 -0.93 3.53
CA ASP A 10 6.45 -0.13 2.58
C ASP A 10 7.88 0.23 3.03
N GLY A 11 8.70 0.60 2.10
CA GLY A 11 10.11 0.93 2.29
C GLY A 11 10.54 2.23 1.63
N GLY A 12 9.60 2.97 1.01
CA GLY A 12 9.94 4.17 0.27
C GLY A 12 10.80 3.91 -0.98
N PRO A 13 11.35 4.95 -1.61
CA PRO A 13 12.29 4.80 -2.71
C PRO A 13 13.60 4.11 -2.28
N ALA A 14 14.43 3.71 -3.25
CA ALA A 14 15.59 2.88 -3.01
C ALA A 14 16.63 3.48 -2.03
N ASP A 15 16.73 4.80 -1.97
CA ASP A 15 17.62 5.54 -1.07
C ASP A 15 17.00 5.82 0.32
N ALA A 16 15.72 5.50 0.53
CA ALA A 16 15.03 5.72 1.81
C ALA A 16 15.36 4.65 2.87
N GLY A 17 15.87 3.47 2.50
CA GLY A 17 16.05 2.35 3.41
C GLY A 17 16.86 2.67 4.67
N ASP A 18 18.00 3.36 4.54
CA ASP A 18 18.84 3.75 5.68
C ASP A 18 18.17 4.86 6.51
N ILE A 19 17.43 5.77 5.90
CA ILE A 19 16.67 6.83 6.59
C ILE A 19 15.55 6.21 7.43
N ILE A 20 14.80 5.27 6.87
CA ILE A 20 13.73 4.56 7.57
C ILE A 20 14.31 3.76 8.75
N ALA A 21 15.43 3.06 8.55
CA ALA A 21 16.10 2.33 9.61
C ALA A 21 16.55 3.26 10.77
N ALA A 22 17.11 4.43 10.43
CA ALA A 22 17.47 5.43 11.43
C ALA A 22 16.26 5.95 12.20
N ASN A 23 15.15 6.23 11.51
CA ASN A 23 13.89 6.69 12.12
C ASN A 23 13.29 5.62 13.06
N ILE A 24 13.31 4.34 12.67
CA ILE A 24 12.89 3.21 13.53
C ILE A 24 13.71 3.21 14.83
N THR A 25 15.04 3.36 14.72
CA THR A 25 15.92 3.41 15.87
C THR A 25 15.66 4.63 16.76
N GLN A 26 15.38 5.79 16.18
CA GLN A 26 15.00 7.01 16.92
C GLN A 26 13.69 6.85 17.73
N LEU A 27 12.78 6.01 17.25
CA LEU A 27 11.55 5.64 17.96
C LEU A 27 11.81 4.65 19.12
N GLY A 28 13.06 4.25 19.36
CA GLY A 28 13.43 3.29 20.40
C GLY A 28 13.20 1.84 20.03
N VAL A 29 12.95 1.54 18.74
CA VAL A 29 12.74 0.18 18.22
C VAL A 29 14.06 -0.36 17.69
N ALA A 30 14.45 -1.58 18.08
CA ALA A 30 15.62 -2.23 17.51
C ALA A 30 15.28 -2.75 16.10
N LEU A 31 16.19 -2.56 15.14
CA LEU A 31 15.99 -3.05 13.77
C LEU A 31 15.73 -4.56 13.73
N SER A 32 16.36 -5.30 14.64
CA SER A 32 16.14 -6.75 14.79
C SER A 32 14.74 -7.12 15.27
N ASP A 33 13.95 -6.18 15.77
CA ASP A 33 12.57 -6.42 16.21
C ASP A 33 11.58 -6.33 15.04
N VAL A 34 11.96 -5.69 13.93
CA VAL A 34 11.21 -5.78 12.68
C VAL A 34 11.34 -7.19 12.12
N LYS A 35 10.26 -7.97 12.16
CA LYS A 35 10.23 -9.39 11.76
C LYS A 35 9.60 -9.61 10.39
N ILE A 36 8.72 -8.69 9.97
CA ILE A 36 7.97 -8.83 8.72
C ILE A 36 7.99 -7.48 7.99
N LEU A 37 8.30 -7.55 6.70
CA LEU A 37 8.13 -6.47 5.74
C LEU A 37 6.94 -6.80 4.86
N LEU A 38 6.08 -5.81 4.65
CA LEU A 38 4.91 -5.85 3.79
C LEU A 38 4.98 -4.71 2.78
N HIS A 39 4.08 -4.71 1.80
CA HIS A 39 3.95 -3.62 0.84
C HIS A 39 2.49 -3.22 0.64
N THR A 40 2.25 -2.01 0.15
CA THR A 40 0.97 -1.60 -0.42
C THR A 40 0.91 -1.97 -1.89
N HIS A 41 1.89 -1.55 -2.69
CA HIS A 41 2.01 -1.90 -4.10
C HIS A 41 3.48 -1.87 -4.57
N GLU A 42 3.73 -2.36 -5.77
CA GLU A 42 5.06 -2.66 -6.26
C GLU A 42 5.78 -1.50 -6.98
N HIS A 43 5.35 -0.25 -6.83
CA HIS A 43 6.06 0.91 -7.39
C HIS A 43 7.33 1.27 -6.59
N HIS A 44 8.28 1.89 -7.29
CA HIS A 44 9.62 2.15 -6.78
C HIS A 44 9.67 3.03 -5.52
N ASP A 45 8.73 3.95 -5.37
CA ASP A 45 8.61 4.86 -4.24
C ASP A 45 7.93 4.23 -3.01
N HIS A 46 7.50 2.97 -3.11
CA HIS A 46 6.94 2.16 -2.03
C HIS A 46 7.83 0.98 -1.67
N VAL A 47 8.35 0.27 -2.66
CA VAL A 47 9.10 -0.97 -2.41
C VAL A 47 10.61 -0.85 -2.66
N GLY A 48 11.08 0.28 -3.18
CA GLY A 48 12.49 0.48 -3.54
C GLY A 48 13.46 0.25 -2.38
N GLY A 49 13.11 0.68 -1.18
CA GLY A 49 13.94 0.52 0.02
C GLY A 49 13.84 -0.85 0.70
N LEU A 50 12.89 -1.72 0.30
CA LEU A 50 12.65 -3.01 0.97
C LEU A 50 13.86 -3.95 0.92
N ALA A 51 14.62 -3.98 -0.15
CA ALA A 51 15.84 -4.77 -0.25
C ALA A 51 16.86 -4.37 0.83
N ARG A 52 17.07 -3.07 1.01
CA ARG A 52 17.96 -2.53 2.04
C ARG A 52 17.43 -2.77 3.45
N LEU A 53 16.15 -2.53 3.67
CA LEU A 53 15.50 -2.78 4.97
C LEU A 53 15.56 -4.25 5.36
N LYS A 54 15.36 -5.17 4.41
CA LYS A 54 15.49 -6.62 4.65
C LYS A 54 16.91 -7.00 5.08
N GLN A 55 17.95 -6.39 4.49
CA GLN A 55 19.34 -6.61 4.91
C GLN A 55 19.61 -6.11 6.33
N LEU A 56 19.09 -4.92 6.67
CA LEU A 56 19.33 -4.29 7.98
C LEU A 56 18.58 -4.95 9.11
N THR A 57 17.38 -5.43 8.87
CA THR A 57 16.48 -5.99 9.89
C THR A 57 16.57 -7.51 10.01
N GLY A 58 16.94 -8.20 8.93
CA GLY A 58 16.80 -9.66 8.81
C GLY A 58 15.33 -10.13 8.70
N ALA A 59 14.39 -9.22 8.47
CA ALA A 59 12.96 -9.50 8.38
C ALA A 59 12.60 -10.33 7.15
N ARG A 60 11.48 -11.06 7.25
CA ARG A 60 10.89 -11.77 6.12
C ARG A 60 9.99 -10.84 5.32
N LEU A 61 10.14 -10.83 4.00
CA LEU A 61 9.31 -10.07 3.08
C LEU A 61 8.14 -10.93 2.58
N PHE A 62 6.90 -10.44 2.76
CA PHE A 62 5.70 -11.07 2.24
C PHE A 62 5.08 -10.16 1.17
N ALA A 63 4.64 -10.74 0.07
CA ALA A 63 4.08 -9.98 -1.05
C ALA A 63 2.95 -10.74 -1.76
N SER A 64 2.09 -10.00 -2.45
CA SER A 64 1.13 -10.57 -3.38
C SER A 64 1.84 -11.25 -4.55
N PRO A 65 1.19 -12.16 -5.29
CA PRO A 65 1.85 -12.91 -6.38
C PRO A 65 2.48 -12.00 -7.44
N LEU A 66 1.78 -10.95 -7.87
CA LEU A 66 2.29 -10.04 -8.91
C LEU A 66 3.35 -9.08 -8.38
N ALA A 67 3.19 -8.56 -7.17
CA ALA A 67 4.23 -7.77 -6.53
C ALA A 67 5.51 -8.60 -6.29
N ALA A 68 5.39 -9.87 -5.91
CA ALA A 68 6.53 -10.76 -5.74
C ALA A 68 7.33 -10.93 -7.04
N GLN A 69 6.65 -11.09 -8.17
CA GLN A 69 7.31 -11.17 -9.48
C GLN A 69 8.09 -9.88 -9.80
N ALA A 70 7.52 -8.70 -9.55
CA ALA A 70 8.19 -7.42 -9.76
C ALA A 70 9.41 -7.26 -8.83
N LEU A 71 9.24 -7.55 -7.54
CA LEU A 71 10.30 -7.46 -6.52
C LEU A 71 11.48 -8.40 -6.80
N GLU A 72 11.21 -9.64 -7.21
CA GLU A 72 12.26 -10.62 -7.49
C GLU A 72 12.97 -10.36 -8.81
N ARG A 73 12.26 -9.85 -9.82
CA ARG A 73 12.88 -9.41 -11.08
C ARG A 73 13.65 -8.09 -10.95
N GLY A 74 13.26 -7.24 -10.01
CA GLY A 74 13.76 -5.87 -9.91
C GLY A 74 13.23 -4.94 -11.00
N THR A 75 12.08 -5.27 -11.59
CA THR A 75 11.41 -4.48 -12.64
C THR A 75 9.90 -4.52 -12.47
N PRO A 76 9.18 -3.45 -12.84
CA PRO A 76 7.72 -3.41 -12.81
C PRO A 76 7.08 -4.53 -13.65
N ASN A 77 5.80 -4.79 -13.42
CA ASN A 77 5.04 -5.68 -14.29
C ASN A 77 4.78 -5.01 -15.64
N PRO A 78 4.94 -5.73 -16.77
CA PRO A 78 4.70 -5.14 -18.10
C PRO A 78 3.27 -4.61 -18.31
N ASP A 79 2.29 -5.16 -17.59
CA ASP A 79 0.89 -4.75 -17.67
C ASP A 79 0.54 -3.61 -16.69
N ASP A 80 1.54 -3.04 -16.01
CA ASP A 80 1.34 -1.92 -15.10
C ASP A 80 0.95 -0.66 -15.87
N PRO A 81 -0.11 0.06 -15.48
CA PRO A 81 -0.51 1.31 -16.13
C PRO A 81 0.59 2.37 -16.21
N GLN A 82 1.57 2.33 -15.31
CA GLN A 82 2.68 3.27 -15.24
C GLN A 82 4.03 2.64 -15.67
N TYR A 83 3.99 1.50 -16.38
CA TYR A 83 5.20 0.73 -16.72
C TYR A 83 6.32 1.57 -17.36
N ALA A 84 5.97 2.50 -18.26
CA ALA A 84 6.96 3.30 -18.97
C ALA A 84 7.65 4.36 -18.09
N ASP A 85 7.07 4.74 -16.97
CA ASP A 85 7.59 5.78 -16.07
C ASP A 85 8.39 5.20 -14.90
N HIS A 86 8.39 3.87 -14.73
CA HIS A 86 9.05 3.25 -13.60
C HIS A 86 10.51 2.90 -13.85
N HIS A 87 11.31 3.16 -12.82
CA HIS A 87 12.71 2.76 -12.76
C HIS A 87 12.88 1.33 -12.25
N PRO A 88 14.00 0.65 -12.59
CA PRO A 88 14.35 -0.63 -11.98
C PRO A 88 14.39 -0.55 -10.45
N LEU A 89 13.97 -1.61 -9.80
CA LEU A 89 13.98 -1.78 -8.35
C LEU A 89 15.23 -2.55 -7.92
N PRO A 90 15.78 -2.33 -6.72
CA PRO A 90 16.69 -3.29 -6.12
C PRO A 90 15.97 -4.62 -5.92
N ALA A 91 16.40 -5.65 -6.69
CA ALA A 91 15.78 -6.98 -6.62
C ALA A 91 15.87 -7.54 -5.20
N VAL A 92 14.79 -8.14 -4.71
CA VAL A 92 14.71 -8.70 -3.37
C VAL A 92 13.87 -9.97 -3.35
N ARG A 93 14.39 -11.01 -2.69
CA ARG A 93 13.68 -12.27 -2.54
C ARG A 93 12.46 -12.12 -1.63
N VAL A 94 11.32 -12.61 -2.08
CA VAL A 94 10.09 -12.73 -1.29
C VAL A 94 10.10 -14.07 -0.53
N ASP A 95 9.77 -14.04 0.76
CA ASP A 95 9.81 -15.21 1.63
C ASP A 95 8.45 -15.90 1.76
N ARG A 96 7.36 -15.18 1.46
CA ARG A 96 6.00 -15.72 1.48
C ARG A 96 5.09 -14.98 0.49
N ILE A 97 4.37 -15.76 -0.30
CA ILE A 97 3.29 -15.23 -1.15
C ILE A 97 2.00 -15.12 -0.35
N LEU A 98 1.32 -14.00 -0.50
CA LEU A 98 0.02 -13.68 0.11
C LEU A 98 -1.06 -13.81 -0.95
N GLU A 99 -1.76 -14.94 -0.96
CA GLU A 99 -2.84 -15.20 -1.90
C GLU A 99 -4.14 -14.51 -1.45
N GLY A 100 -4.77 -13.79 -2.37
CA GLY A 100 -6.11 -13.19 -2.16
C GLY A 100 -6.20 -12.32 -0.91
N ASN A 101 -7.21 -12.60 -0.07
CA ASN A 101 -7.43 -11.93 1.21
C ASN A 101 -6.73 -12.70 2.35
N SER A 102 -5.43 -12.51 2.47
CA SER A 102 -4.59 -13.21 3.46
C SER A 102 -4.61 -12.51 4.82
N THR A 103 -4.24 -13.26 5.87
CA THR A 103 -3.98 -12.73 7.19
C THR A 103 -2.52 -12.95 7.57
N VAL A 104 -1.89 -11.92 8.10
CA VAL A 104 -0.54 -11.96 8.66
C VAL A 104 -0.65 -11.77 10.16
N THR A 105 -0.13 -12.74 10.92
CA THR A 105 -0.13 -12.70 12.39
C THR A 105 1.31 -12.72 12.91
N LEU A 106 1.59 -11.83 13.88
CA LEU A 106 2.85 -11.77 14.61
C LEU A 106 2.55 -11.38 16.06
N GLY A 107 2.63 -12.34 16.98
CA GLY A 107 2.24 -12.14 18.37
C GLY A 107 0.79 -11.66 18.48
N ASN A 108 0.59 -10.48 19.06
CA ASN A 108 -0.71 -9.84 19.21
C ASN A 108 -1.16 -9.04 17.97
N LEU A 109 -0.29 -8.89 16.97
CA LEU A 109 -0.65 -8.21 15.73
C LEU A 109 -1.35 -9.18 14.78
N THR A 110 -2.49 -8.75 14.24
CA THR A 110 -3.20 -9.47 13.18
C THR A 110 -3.60 -8.47 12.11
N LEU A 111 -2.94 -8.53 10.95
CA LEU A 111 -3.19 -7.66 9.81
C LEU A 111 -3.91 -8.46 8.73
N LYS A 112 -5.05 -7.95 8.26
CA LYS A 112 -5.76 -8.46 7.10
C LYS A 112 -5.27 -7.75 5.84
N ALA A 113 -4.84 -8.52 4.84
CA ALA A 113 -4.58 -8.05 3.50
C ALA A 113 -5.85 -8.16 2.65
N TYR A 114 -6.16 -7.13 1.91
CA TYR A 114 -7.18 -7.14 0.88
C TYR A 114 -6.53 -6.84 -0.46
N ALA A 115 -6.66 -7.73 -1.42
CA ALA A 115 -6.23 -7.44 -2.78
C ALA A 115 -7.05 -6.26 -3.33
N THR A 116 -6.36 -5.21 -3.73
CA THR A 116 -6.96 -3.97 -4.26
C THR A 116 -6.32 -3.57 -5.59
N PRO A 117 -6.36 -4.45 -6.62
CA PRO A 117 -5.76 -4.17 -7.91
C PRO A 117 -6.43 -2.97 -8.59
N GLY A 118 -5.63 -2.25 -9.39
CA GLY A 118 -6.09 -1.10 -10.17
C GLY A 118 -4.96 -0.10 -10.42
N HIS A 119 -4.44 0.52 -9.38
CA HIS A 119 -3.25 1.38 -9.44
C HIS A 119 -2.02 0.58 -9.86
N THR A 120 -1.81 -0.56 -9.24
CA THR A 120 -1.02 -1.69 -9.74
C THR A 120 -1.84 -2.97 -9.65
N LEU A 121 -1.39 -4.03 -10.31
CA LEU A 121 -2.10 -5.30 -10.29
C LEU A 121 -1.82 -6.12 -9.02
N GLY A 122 -0.69 -5.87 -8.36
CA GLY A 122 -0.27 -6.54 -7.12
C GLY A 122 -0.67 -5.83 -5.83
N ALA A 123 -1.45 -4.76 -5.91
CA ALA A 123 -1.76 -3.89 -4.78
C ALA A 123 -2.53 -4.56 -3.64
N LEU A 124 -2.18 -4.17 -2.41
CA LEU A 124 -2.79 -4.63 -1.16
C LEU A 124 -3.18 -3.45 -0.27
N THR A 125 -4.41 -3.48 0.24
CA THR A 125 -4.86 -2.64 1.35
C THR A 125 -4.81 -3.45 2.64
N TRP A 126 -4.35 -2.84 3.72
CA TRP A 126 -4.18 -3.48 5.02
C TRP A 126 -5.19 -2.98 6.04
N GLN A 127 -5.69 -3.87 6.89
CA GLN A 127 -6.58 -3.53 8.00
C GLN A 127 -6.15 -4.27 9.25
N TRP A 128 -6.11 -3.56 10.39
CA TRP A 128 -5.87 -4.14 11.71
C TRP A 128 -6.55 -3.33 12.81
N GLN A 129 -6.59 -3.88 14.01
CA GLN A 129 -7.00 -3.15 15.20
C GLN A 129 -5.79 -2.71 16.02
N SER A 130 -5.86 -1.49 16.56
CA SER A 130 -4.91 -0.96 17.54
C SER A 130 -5.69 -0.46 18.75
N CYS A 131 -5.25 -0.85 19.94
CA CYS A 131 -5.96 -0.58 21.19
C CYS A 131 -5.08 0.21 22.15
N GLU A 132 -5.69 1.14 22.86
CA GLU A 132 -5.15 1.79 24.06
C GLU A 132 -6.07 1.41 25.24
N GLY A 133 -5.63 0.44 26.05
CA GLY A 133 -6.52 -0.22 27.00
C GLY A 133 -7.68 -0.92 26.29
N ASP A 134 -8.90 -0.58 26.68
CA ASP A 134 -10.15 -1.14 26.09
C ASP A 134 -10.64 -0.34 24.87
N ASP A 135 -10.02 0.80 24.57
CA ASP A 135 -10.39 1.62 23.38
C ASP A 135 -9.62 1.16 22.15
N CYS A 136 -10.31 0.38 21.29
CA CYS A 136 -9.75 -0.17 20.06
C CYS A 136 -10.23 0.62 18.84
N LYS A 137 -9.30 0.91 17.92
CA LYS A 137 -9.60 1.53 16.62
C LYS A 137 -9.22 0.59 15.49
N THR A 138 -10.09 0.49 14.52
CA THR A 138 -9.79 -0.20 13.26
C THR A 138 -9.03 0.75 12.33
N ILE A 139 -7.80 0.39 12.01
CA ILE A 139 -6.95 1.15 11.11
C ILE A 139 -6.98 0.49 9.74
N VAL A 140 -7.16 1.30 8.70
CA VAL A 140 -7.00 0.89 7.30
C VAL A 140 -5.83 1.67 6.71
N TYR A 141 -4.82 0.95 6.22
CA TYR A 141 -3.76 1.51 5.39
C TYR A 141 -4.09 1.14 3.95
N ALA A 142 -4.81 2.05 3.29
CA ALA A 142 -5.28 1.83 1.93
C ALA A 142 -4.13 2.00 0.94
N ASP A 143 -4.11 1.18 -0.11
CA ASP A 143 -3.30 1.42 -1.29
C ASP A 143 -3.61 2.77 -1.96
N SER A 144 -2.73 3.25 -2.82
CA SER A 144 -2.85 4.53 -3.52
C SER A 144 -4.17 4.66 -4.29
N LEU A 145 -4.56 3.63 -5.04
CA LEU A 145 -5.81 3.55 -5.81
C LEU A 145 -6.09 4.80 -6.68
N THR A 146 -5.04 5.52 -7.10
CA THR A 146 -5.14 6.68 -8.00
C THR A 146 -5.12 6.21 -9.45
N PRO A 147 -6.02 6.72 -10.32
CA PRO A 147 -6.06 6.33 -11.73
C PRO A 147 -5.02 7.10 -12.56
N VAL A 148 -3.75 6.90 -12.23
CA VAL A 148 -2.59 7.47 -12.92
C VAL A 148 -2.00 6.42 -13.86
N SER A 149 -1.54 6.85 -15.01
CA SER A 149 -0.88 6.00 -16.01
C SER A 149 0.21 6.78 -16.74
N SER A 150 1.13 6.05 -17.35
CA SER A 150 2.10 6.61 -18.30
C SER A 150 1.42 7.22 -19.53
N ASP A 151 2.15 8.11 -20.20
CA ASP A 151 1.71 8.69 -21.46
C ASP A 151 1.42 7.58 -22.49
N GLY A 152 0.27 7.71 -23.14
CA GLY A 152 -0.19 6.74 -24.17
C GLY A 152 -0.94 5.53 -23.62
N TYR A 153 -0.93 5.25 -22.32
CA TYR A 153 -1.81 4.24 -21.73
C TYR A 153 -3.21 4.81 -21.51
N LYS A 154 -4.22 4.10 -22.01
CA LYS A 154 -5.64 4.46 -21.86
C LYS A 154 -6.37 3.39 -21.07
N PHE A 155 -6.96 3.76 -19.95
CA PHE A 155 -7.79 2.86 -19.14
C PHE A 155 -9.00 2.33 -19.94
N THR A 156 -9.53 3.10 -20.88
CA THR A 156 -10.64 2.70 -21.76
C THR A 156 -10.30 1.49 -22.63
N ASP A 157 -9.02 1.25 -22.94
CA ASP A 157 -8.55 0.09 -23.70
C ASP A 157 -8.36 -1.15 -22.79
N HIS A 158 -8.39 -0.98 -21.44
CA HIS A 158 -8.13 -2.01 -20.44
C HIS A 158 -9.33 -2.19 -19.49
N ARG A 159 -10.43 -2.72 -20.01
CA ARG A 159 -11.71 -2.85 -19.28
C ARG A 159 -11.62 -3.73 -18.03
N ASP A 160 -10.74 -4.72 -18.03
CA ASP A 160 -10.45 -5.60 -16.90
C ASP A 160 -9.77 -4.84 -15.75
N VAL A 161 -8.81 -3.96 -16.06
CA VAL A 161 -8.16 -3.08 -15.09
C VAL A 161 -9.18 -2.10 -14.50
N VAL A 162 -10.05 -1.49 -15.32
CA VAL A 162 -11.13 -0.61 -14.85
C VAL A 162 -12.10 -1.35 -13.94
N ALA A 163 -12.47 -2.59 -14.30
CA ALA A 163 -13.33 -3.41 -13.45
C ALA A 163 -12.66 -3.75 -12.11
N ALA A 164 -11.37 -4.09 -12.13
CA ALA A 164 -10.56 -4.35 -10.93
C ALA A 164 -10.51 -3.11 -10.03
N PHE A 165 -10.24 -1.93 -10.60
CA PHE A 165 -10.26 -0.65 -9.89
C PHE A 165 -11.61 -0.42 -9.19
N ASN A 166 -12.72 -0.53 -9.93
CA ASN A 166 -14.04 -0.31 -9.37
C ASN A 166 -14.33 -1.27 -8.20
N ASN A 167 -13.98 -2.54 -8.33
CA ASN A 167 -14.13 -3.53 -7.27
C ASN A 167 -13.28 -3.18 -6.02
N SER A 168 -12.06 -2.70 -6.24
CA SER A 168 -11.15 -2.27 -5.18
C SER A 168 -11.67 -1.05 -4.44
N LEU A 169 -12.18 -0.05 -5.15
CA LEU A 169 -12.79 1.14 -4.56
C LEU A 169 -14.04 0.80 -3.74
N VAL A 170 -14.92 -0.07 -4.26
CA VAL A 170 -16.08 -0.57 -3.50
C VAL A 170 -15.61 -1.30 -2.23
N ARG A 171 -14.61 -2.15 -2.34
CA ARG A 171 -14.04 -2.88 -1.20
C ARG A 171 -13.53 -1.93 -0.13
N VAL A 172 -12.64 -0.99 -0.48
CA VAL A 172 -12.05 -0.05 0.48
C VAL A 172 -13.12 0.83 1.11
N GLY A 173 -14.07 1.34 0.33
CA GLY A 173 -15.17 2.17 0.83
C GLY A 173 -16.13 1.44 1.78
N SER A 174 -16.15 0.10 1.75
CA SER A 174 -17.00 -0.73 2.61
C SER A 174 -16.30 -1.30 3.84
N LEU A 175 -14.99 -1.09 4.00
CA LEU A 175 -14.26 -1.56 5.18
C LEU A 175 -14.72 -0.81 6.44
N GLN A 176 -14.78 -1.53 7.56
CA GLN A 176 -14.82 -0.88 8.86
C GLN A 176 -13.50 -0.10 9.03
N CYS A 177 -13.58 1.21 9.31
CA CYS A 177 -12.46 2.11 9.24
C CYS A 177 -12.66 3.27 10.21
N ASP A 178 -11.95 3.23 11.34
CA ASP A 178 -11.94 4.35 12.28
C ASP A 178 -10.84 5.35 11.90
N ILE A 179 -9.71 4.83 11.39
CA ILE A 179 -8.54 5.62 10.97
C ILE A 179 -8.11 5.16 9.58
N LEU A 180 -8.13 6.09 8.63
CA LEU A 180 -7.56 5.87 7.30
C LEU A 180 -6.13 6.41 7.24
N LEU A 181 -5.21 5.59 6.74
CA LEU A 181 -3.86 5.95 6.30
C LEU A 181 -3.71 5.60 4.82
N SER A 182 -2.79 6.26 4.14
CA SER A 182 -2.39 5.92 2.77
C SER A 182 -0.91 6.23 2.56
N PRO A 183 -0.23 5.59 1.59
CA PRO A 183 1.19 5.81 1.29
C PRO A 183 1.49 7.26 0.95
N HIS A 184 0.57 7.92 0.23
CA HIS A 184 0.62 9.35 -0.04
C HIS A 184 -0.33 10.09 0.91
N PRO A 185 0.16 10.71 2.01
CA PRO A 185 -0.67 11.29 3.06
C PRO A 185 -1.63 12.37 2.57
N SER A 186 -1.28 13.07 1.49
CA SER A 186 -2.15 14.08 0.86
C SER A 186 -3.42 13.47 0.27
N ALA A 187 -3.34 12.26 -0.28
CA ALA A 187 -4.48 11.58 -0.89
C ALA A 187 -5.57 11.20 0.13
N SER A 188 -5.16 10.89 1.37
CA SER A 188 -6.09 10.54 2.45
C SER A 188 -6.51 11.73 3.33
N GLY A 189 -5.99 12.94 3.07
CA GLY A 189 -6.24 14.09 3.94
C GLY A 189 -5.64 13.96 5.35
N LEU A 190 -4.61 13.12 5.51
CA LEU A 190 -4.00 12.80 6.81
C LEU A 190 -3.53 14.07 7.54
N ARG A 191 -2.85 14.98 6.84
CA ARG A 191 -2.34 16.22 7.42
C ARG A 191 -3.46 17.08 8.00
N ASP A 192 -4.57 17.23 7.28
CA ASP A 192 -5.68 18.05 7.71
C ASP A 192 -6.36 17.46 8.96
N ARG A 193 -6.46 16.13 9.05
CA ARG A 193 -6.98 15.44 10.23
C ARG A 193 -6.06 15.61 11.44
N LEU A 194 -4.74 15.49 11.25
CA LEU A 194 -3.75 15.76 12.29
C LEU A 194 -3.85 17.21 12.81
N LEU A 195 -3.97 18.18 11.92
CA LEU A 195 -4.12 19.60 12.30
C LEU A 195 -5.43 19.88 13.04
N LYS A 196 -6.48 19.11 12.79
CA LYS A 196 -7.76 19.15 13.53
C LYS A 196 -7.71 18.43 14.88
N GLY A 197 -6.58 17.77 15.20
CA GLY A 197 -6.36 17.10 16.49
C GLY A 197 -6.91 15.68 16.60
N SER A 198 -7.42 15.09 15.51
CA SER A 198 -7.87 13.70 15.52
C SER A 198 -7.65 13.01 14.17
N LEU A 199 -7.16 11.78 14.21
CA LEU A 199 -7.13 10.90 13.04
C LEU A 199 -8.41 10.08 12.86
N VAL A 200 -9.24 10.02 13.91
CA VAL A 200 -10.47 9.22 13.91
C VAL A 200 -11.52 9.90 13.03
N ASP A 201 -11.91 9.21 11.97
CA ASP A 201 -12.98 9.58 11.06
C ASP A 201 -13.59 8.31 10.46
N PRO A 202 -14.72 7.82 10.99
CA PRO A 202 -15.34 6.58 10.50
C PRO A 202 -15.82 6.64 9.05
N THR A 203 -15.86 7.84 8.45
CA THR A 203 -16.26 8.04 7.04
C THR A 203 -15.06 8.12 6.09
N ALA A 204 -13.83 8.14 6.62
CA ALA A 204 -12.63 8.43 5.84
C ALA A 204 -12.41 7.44 4.69
N CYS A 205 -12.58 6.13 4.92
CA CYS A 205 -12.43 5.13 3.87
C CYS A 205 -13.46 5.27 2.76
N PHE A 206 -14.72 5.55 3.11
CA PHE A 206 -15.78 5.80 2.13
C PHE A 206 -15.49 7.07 1.31
N THR A 207 -15.13 8.16 1.99
CA THR A 207 -14.83 9.44 1.35
C THR A 207 -13.63 9.32 0.40
N PHE A 208 -12.57 8.63 0.83
CA PHE A 208 -11.39 8.34 0.03
C PHE A 208 -11.75 7.55 -1.24
N ALA A 209 -12.42 6.43 -1.08
CA ALA A 209 -12.80 5.57 -2.20
C ALA A 209 -13.74 6.28 -3.18
N ASN A 210 -14.69 7.06 -2.68
CA ASN A 210 -15.62 7.82 -3.52
C ASN A 210 -14.92 8.94 -4.31
N GLY A 211 -13.97 9.64 -3.67
CA GLY A 211 -13.16 10.65 -4.36
C GLY A 211 -12.32 10.07 -5.48
N LEU A 212 -11.70 8.91 -5.26
CA LEU A 212 -10.92 8.20 -6.29
C LEU A 212 -11.81 7.64 -7.40
N LYS A 213 -13.04 7.18 -7.07
CA LYS A 213 -14.03 6.78 -8.07
C LYS A 213 -14.37 7.94 -9.02
N GLN A 214 -14.58 9.13 -8.47
CA GLN A 214 -14.84 10.32 -9.29
C GLN A 214 -13.65 10.66 -10.20
N GLN A 215 -12.41 10.50 -9.71
CA GLN A 215 -11.21 10.70 -10.53
C GLN A 215 -11.13 9.67 -11.67
N LEU A 216 -11.40 8.40 -11.39
CA LEU A 216 -11.43 7.36 -12.41
C LEU A 216 -12.49 7.65 -13.48
N ASP A 217 -13.71 8.01 -13.07
CA ASP A 217 -14.79 8.33 -14.00
C ASP A 217 -14.46 9.56 -14.87
N ALA A 218 -13.84 10.57 -14.27
CA ALA A 218 -13.40 11.75 -15.00
C ALA A 218 -12.28 11.42 -15.99
N ARG A 219 -11.36 10.53 -15.63
CA ARG A 219 -10.29 10.05 -16.52
C ARG A 219 -10.86 9.28 -17.71
N LEU A 220 -11.75 8.32 -17.47
CA LEU A 220 -12.39 7.54 -18.53
C LEU A 220 -13.15 8.44 -19.51
N LYS A 221 -13.91 9.43 -18.99
CA LYS A 221 -14.63 10.39 -19.81
C LYS A 221 -13.71 11.23 -20.70
N LYS A 222 -12.54 11.64 -20.21
CA LYS A 222 -11.55 12.37 -21.02
C LYS A 222 -11.01 11.50 -22.13
N GLU A 223 -10.63 10.27 -21.82
CA GLU A 223 -10.11 9.32 -22.79
C GLU A 223 -11.13 9.00 -23.89
N ASP A 224 -12.43 8.83 -23.55
CA ASP A 224 -13.52 8.63 -24.51
C ASP A 224 -13.71 9.85 -25.45
N ASN A 225 -13.41 11.05 -24.98
CA ASN A 225 -13.46 12.29 -25.77
C ASN A 225 -12.18 12.53 -26.60
N GLY A 226 -11.15 11.70 -26.44
CA GLY A 226 -9.88 11.83 -27.16
C GLY A 226 -8.93 12.90 -26.58
N GLU A 227 -9.11 13.25 -25.28
CA GLU A 227 -8.30 14.24 -24.55
C GLU A 227 -7.16 13.58 -23.77
#